data_ad04090335703cf43456d83d7d29cfbe
#
_entry.id   ad04090335703cf43456d83d7d29cfbe
#
_cell.length_a   1.000
_cell.length_b   1.000
_cell.length_c   1.000
_cell.angle_alpha   90.00
_cell.angle_beta   90.00
_cell.angle_gamma   90.00
#
_symmetry.space_group_name_H-M   'P 1'
#
loop_
_entity.id
_entity.type
_entity.pdbx_description
1 polymer ?
#
loop_
_entity_poly.entity_id
_entity_poly.type
_entity_poly.pdbx_seq_one_letter_code
_entity_poly.pdbx_strand_id
1 'polypeptide(L)'
;MPQPVAEHPGFSPARVQLAILALALGGFGIGVTEFAAMGLLRSIADSFDISEPQAGTVISAYALGVVVGAPLLTVWTSRWRRRTLLMVLMGLFTAGNVVAAFAPTLETLVAARFLAGIPHGAYFGVASLVAASLAGAGKQARAVAQVLLGLSVANVIGVPMATWLGEAAGWQSAFLAVGVIGAATVIAILVVVPEPTVGVVVRAREELAALARPQVLATLAVGAVGFGGMFAIYTYIQWTMVDVAGIDRSWMPAVLAVYGLGMVAGNILGGIIADRDLDRGLLLIATVMTVILALFAVAAHHPATAVIGLFLVGTTGSALVPGLQTRLMRYAGRGQ
;
A
#
# COMPACT_ATOMS: atom_id res chain seq x y z
N MET A 1 -2.50 -34.87 24.94
CA MET A 1 -3.59 -34.98 23.97
C MET A 1 -3.75 -33.63 23.30
N PRO A 2 -3.60 -33.50 21.98
CA PRO A 2 -3.87 -32.23 21.31
C PRO A 2 -5.38 -31.93 21.42
N GLN A 3 -5.72 -30.74 21.89
CA GLN A 3 -7.11 -30.31 21.92
C GLN A 3 -7.68 -30.27 20.50
N PRO A 4 -8.91 -30.73 20.27
CA PRO A 4 -9.52 -30.66 18.96
C PRO A 4 -9.60 -29.19 18.52
N VAL A 5 -9.03 -28.90 17.38
CA VAL A 5 -9.18 -27.60 16.69
C VAL A 5 -10.67 -27.38 16.50
N ALA A 6 -11.22 -26.38 17.17
CA ALA A 6 -12.62 -26.04 17.06
C ALA A 6 -12.98 -25.87 15.57
N GLU A 7 -13.85 -26.73 15.06
CA GLU A 7 -14.45 -26.57 13.74
C GLU A 7 -15.22 -25.24 13.75
N HIS A 8 -14.82 -24.31 12.89
CA HIS A 8 -15.52 -23.03 12.75
C HIS A 8 -16.98 -23.28 12.33
N PRO A 9 -17.96 -22.59 12.93
CA PRO A 9 -19.35 -22.70 12.52
C PRO A 9 -19.47 -22.32 11.05
N GLY A 10 -19.97 -23.27 10.26
CA GLY A 10 -19.95 -23.36 8.81
C GLY A 10 -20.40 -22.14 8.02
N PHE A 11 -19.50 -21.23 7.75
CA PHE A 11 -19.71 -20.32 6.62
C PHE A 11 -19.45 -21.07 5.32
N SER A 12 -20.35 -20.93 4.32
CA SER A 12 -20.14 -21.53 3.02
C SER A 12 -18.82 -21.02 2.41
N PRO A 13 -18.08 -21.85 1.66
CA PRO A 13 -16.84 -21.43 0.98
C PRO A 13 -17.02 -20.18 0.12
N ALA A 14 -18.19 -20.01 -0.50
CA ALA A 14 -18.54 -18.83 -1.28
C ALA A 14 -18.59 -17.56 -0.41
N ARG A 15 -19.16 -17.63 0.78
CA ARG A 15 -19.25 -16.49 1.69
C ARG A 15 -17.86 -16.09 2.21
N VAL A 16 -17.01 -17.06 2.53
CA VAL A 16 -15.62 -16.80 2.91
C VAL A 16 -14.87 -16.09 1.77
N GLN A 17 -15.01 -16.58 0.54
CA GLN A 17 -14.36 -15.95 -0.61
C GLN A 17 -14.87 -14.52 -0.86
N LEU A 18 -16.18 -14.27 -0.75
CA LEU A 18 -16.76 -12.94 -0.86
C LEU A 18 -16.25 -12.00 0.24
N ALA A 19 -16.10 -12.48 1.48
CA ALA A 19 -15.51 -11.69 2.56
C ALA A 19 -14.06 -11.31 2.26
N ILE A 20 -13.24 -12.25 1.78
CA ILE A 20 -11.85 -11.97 1.40
C ILE A 20 -11.78 -10.97 0.24
N LEU A 21 -12.65 -11.08 -0.76
CA LEU A 21 -12.74 -10.12 -1.87
C LEU A 21 -13.16 -8.72 -1.39
N ALA A 22 -14.08 -8.62 -0.44
CA ALA A 22 -14.47 -7.34 0.17
C ALA A 22 -13.27 -6.68 0.87
N LEU A 23 -12.46 -7.47 1.58
CA LEU A 23 -11.23 -6.98 2.22
C LEU A 23 -10.16 -6.59 1.18
N ALA A 24 -10.03 -7.35 0.10
CA ALA A 24 -9.13 -7.02 -1.01
C ALA A 24 -9.53 -5.73 -1.74
N LEU A 25 -10.85 -5.45 -1.86
CA LEU A 25 -11.35 -4.20 -2.43
C LEU A 25 -10.89 -2.97 -1.62
N GLY A 26 -10.87 -3.07 -0.28
CA GLY A 26 -10.30 -2.01 0.54
C GLY A 26 -8.80 -1.84 0.34
N GLY A 27 -8.05 -2.95 0.24
CA GLY A 27 -6.63 -2.93 -0.13
C GLY A 27 -6.38 -2.31 -1.51
N PHE A 28 -7.27 -2.57 -2.47
CA PHE A 28 -7.26 -1.92 -3.78
C PHE A 28 -7.46 -0.40 -3.68
N GLY A 29 -8.50 0.06 -2.97
CA GLY A 29 -8.76 1.49 -2.77
C GLY A 29 -7.59 2.22 -2.11
N ILE A 30 -6.97 1.61 -1.08
CA ILE A 30 -5.78 2.12 -0.39
C ILE A 30 -4.60 2.22 -1.37
N GLY A 31 -4.35 1.20 -2.16
CA GLY A 31 -3.28 1.22 -3.15
C GLY A 31 -3.48 2.29 -4.23
N VAL A 32 -4.72 2.47 -4.71
CA VAL A 32 -5.01 3.52 -5.69
C VAL A 32 -4.72 4.91 -5.11
N THR A 33 -5.22 5.23 -3.90
CA THR A 33 -5.01 6.57 -3.32
C THR A 33 -3.56 6.86 -2.98
N GLU A 34 -2.78 5.83 -2.63
CA GLU A 34 -1.37 5.97 -2.28
C GLU A 34 -0.55 6.44 -3.50
N PHE A 35 -0.75 5.80 -4.63
CA PHE A 35 0.09 6.00 -5.82
C PHE A 35 -0.50 6.96 -6.85
N ALA A 36 -1.83 7.09 -6.97
CA ALA A 36 -2.45 7.96 -7.98
C ALA A 36 -2.10 9.45 -7.79
N ALA A 37 -1.93 9.90 -6.53
CA ALA A 37 -1.54 11.28 -6.25
C ALA A 37 -0.21 11.68 -6.91
N MET A 38 0.71 10.72 -7.09
CA MET A 38 2.00 10.96 -7.74
C MET A 38 1.84 11.13 -9.27
N GLY A 39 0.94 10.34 -9.87
CA GLY A 39 0.58 10.50 -11.29
C GLY A 39 -0.22 11.75 -11.60
N LEU A 40 -0.78 12.42 -10.59
CA LEU A 40 -1.59 13.64 -10.70
C LEU A 40 -0.92 14.87 -10.09
N LEU A 41 0.35 14.75 -9.66
CA LEU A 41 1.03 15.80 -8.90
C LEU A 41 1.06 17.14 -9.62
N ARG A 42 1.34 17.12 -10.93
CA ARG A 42 1.35 18.32 -11.78
C ARG A 42 -0.04 18.96 -11.89
N SER A 43 -1.09 18.16 -12.09
CA SER A 43 -2.47 18.67 -12.14
C SER A 43 -2.89 19.31 -10.82
N ILE A 44 -2.41 18.79 -9.69
CA ILE A 44 -2.63 19.37 -8.36
C ILE A 44 -1.84 20.69 -8.24
N ALA A 45 -0.57 20.72 -8.64
CA ALA A 45 0.27 21.91 -8.61
C ALA A 45 -0.35 23.04 -9.45
N ASP A 46 -0.74 22.74 -10.68
CA ASP A 46 -1.36 23.69 -11.61
C ASP A 46 -2.68 24.27 -11.05
N SER A 47 -3.50 23.44 -10.37
CA SER A 47 -4.81 23.88 -9.87
C SER A 47 -4.74 24.82 -8.66
N PHE A 48 -3.63 24.80 -7.91
CA PHE A 48 -3.39 25.69 -6.77
C PHE A 48 -2.35 26.79 -7.07
N ASP A 49 -1.84 26.86 -8.30
CA ASP A 49 -0.78 27.79 -8.73
C ASP A 49 0.47 27.71 -7.83
N ILE A 50 0.94 26.50 -7.60
CA ILE A 50 2.10 26.18 -6.75
C ILE A 50 3.12 25.34 -7.49
N SER A 51 4.34 25.25 -6.93
CA SER A 51 5.37 24.36 -7.46
C SER A 51 5.07 22.89 -7.19
N GLU A 52 5.57 21.97 -8.05
CA GLU A 52 5.45 20.52 -7.83
C GLU A 52 6.04 20.07 -6.48
N PRO A 53 7.19 20.60 -5.98
CA PRO A 53 7.66 20.28 -4.64
C PRO A 53 6.68 20.66 -3.53
N GLN A 54 5.96 21.78 -3.67
CA GLN A 54 4.91 22.17 -2.72
C GLN A 54 3.72 21.20 -2.80
N ALA A 55 3.28 20.82 -4.00
CA ALA A 55 2.25 19.81 -4.19
C ALA A 55 2.66 18.44 -3.61
N GLY A 56 3.97 18.10 -3.60
CA GLY A 56 4.51 16.90 -2.98
C GLY A 56 4.20 16.75 -1.49
N THR A 57 3.85 17.85 -0.79
CA THR A 57 3.39 17.81 0.60
C THR A 57 2.11 16.98 0.78
N VAL A 58 1.29 16.86 -0.25
CA VAL A 58 0.08 16.04 -0.31
C VAL A 58 0.42 14.55 -0.16
N ILE A 59 1.54 14.11 -0.75
CA ILE A 59 2.06 12.74 -0.68
C ILE A 59 2.69 12.51 0.70
N SER A 60 3.53 13.44 1.15
CA SER A 60 4.20 13.37 2.45
C SER A 60 3.21 13.35 3.61
N ALA A 61 2.11 14.11 3.52
CA ALA A 61 1.06 14.12 4.52
C ALA A 61 0.36 12.75 4.64
N TYR A 62 0.06 12.11 3.52
CA TYR A 62 -0.50 10.76 3.52
C TYR A 62 0.47 9.76 4.18
N ALA A 63 1.73 9.78 3.77
CA ALA A 63 2.76 8.92 4.36
C ALA A 63 2.93 9.14 5.87
N LEU A 64 2.89 10.39 6.32
CA LEU A 64 2.92 10.73 7.75
C LEU A 64 1.68 10.19 8.47
N GLY A 65 0.49 10.27 7.85
CA GLY A 65 -0.72 9.66 8.36
C GLY A 65 -0.58 8.15 8.56
N VAL A 66 0.04 7.44 7.60
CA VAL A 66 0.33 6.00 7.71
C VAL A 66 1.26 5.70 8.88
N VAL A 67 2.36 6.46 9.01
CA VAL A 67 3.36 6.27 10.08
C VAL A 67 2.77 6.50 11.47
N VAL A 68 1.97 7.55 11.63
CA VAL A 68 1.32 7.88 12.91
C VAL A 68 0.13 6.96 13.19
N GLY A 69 -0.65 6.66 12.17
CA GLY A 69 -1.89 5.89 12.29
C GLY A 69 -1.69 4.44 12.71
N ALA A 70 -0.69 3.76 12.15
CA ALA A 70 -0.48 2.34 12.41
C ALA A 70 -0.27 2.03 13.91
N PRO A 71 0.70 2.63 14.62
CA PRO A 71 0.89 2.36 16.05
C PRO A 71 -0.26 2.90 16.92
N LEU A 72 -0.78 4.10 16.59
CA LEU A 72 -1.86 4.72 17.35
C LEU A 72 -3.13 3.85 17.35
N LEU A 73 -3.54 3.41 16.17
CA LEU A 73 -4.74 2.59 16.02
C LEU A 73 -4.55 1.18 16.58
N THR A 74 -3.36 0.58 16.46
CA THR A 74 -3.06 -0.73 17.07
C THR A 74 -3.29 -0.70 18.58
N VAL A 75 -2.84 0.36 19.26
CA VAL A 75 -3.02 0.51 20.72
C VAL A 75 -4.48 0.83 21.07
N TRP A 76 -5.08 1.81 20.43
CA TRP A 76 -6.39 2.35 20.79
C TRP A 76 -7.55 1.38 20.50
N THR A 77 -7.41 0.62 19.40
CA THR A 77 -8.51 -0.22 18.90
C THR A 77 -8.32 -1.71 19.23
N SER A 78 -7.34 -2.07 20.05
CA SER A 78 -7.00 -3.46 20.41
C SER A 78 -8.18 -4.26 20.95
N ARG A 79 -9.15 -3.60 21.59
CA ARG A 79 -10.38 -4.20 22.19
C ARG A 79 -11.61 -4.14 21.28
N TRP A 80 -11.49 -3.50 20.12
CA TRP A 80 -12.65 -3.35 19.24
C TRP A 80 -12.94 -4.64 18.48
N ARG A 81 -14.23 -4.83 18.16
CA ARG A 81 -14.66 -5.89 17.25
C ARG A 81 -14.05 -5.69 15.88
N ARG A 82 -13.44 -6.71 15.30
CA ARG A 82 -12.64 -6.60 14.08
C ARG A 82 -13.43 -6.07 12.88
N ARG A 83 -14.67 -6.54 12.71
CA ARG A 83 -15.57 -6.06 11.66
C ARG A 83 -15.90 -4.58 11.83
N THR A 84 -16.27 -4.15 13.04
CA THR A 84 -16.54 -2.74 13.33
C THR A 84 -15.32 -1.89 13.10
N LEU A 85 -14.15 -2.35 13.52
CA LEU A 85 -12.88 -1.65 13.28
C LEU A 85 -12.61 -1.47 11.79
N LEU A 86 -12.75 -2.52 10.97
CA LEU A 86 -12.58 -2.42 9.52
C LEU A 86 -13.54 -1.40 8.89
N MET A 87 -14.79 -1.37 9.31
CA MET A 87 -15.78 -0.39 8.82
C MET A 87 -15.39 1.05 9.20
N VAL A 88 -14.93 1.26 10.44
CA VAL A 88 -14.49 2.59 10.90
C VAL A 88 -13.23 3.03 10.15
N LEU A 89 -12.25 2.14 9.97
CA LEU A 89 -11.04 2.42 9.22
C LEU A 89 -11.36 2.81 7.76
N MET A 90 -12.22 2.04 7.10
CA MET A 90 -12.65 2.36 5.73
C MET A 90 -13.58 3.56 5.66
N GLY A 91 -14.37 3.83 6.69
CA GLY A 91 -15.16 5.06 6.80
C GLY A 91 -14.28 6.31 6.90
N LEU A 92 -13.23 6.27 7.74
CA LEU A 92 -12.24 7.35 7.85
C LEU A 92 -11.47 7.54 6.53
N PHE A 93 -11.07 6.44 5.91
CA PHE A 93 -10.43 6.45 4.59
C PHE A 93 -11.33 7.10 3.52
N THR A 94 -12.60 6.71 3.48
CA THR A 94 -13.60 7.26 2.58
C THR A 94 -13.77 8.76 2.80
N ALA A 95 -13.99 9.17 4.06
CA ALA A 95 -14.15 10.57 4.41
C ALA A 95 -12.94 11.41 4.01
N GLY A 96 -11.72 10.92 4.30
CA GLY A 96 -10.49 11.60 3.92
C GLY A 96 -10.35 11.80 2.41
N ASN A 97 -10.69 10.78 1.60
CA ASN A 97 -10.62 10.90 0.13
C ASN A 97 -11.75 11.80 -0.44
N VAL A 98 -12.96 11.75 0.14
CA VAL A 98 -14.05 12.64 -0.25
C VAL A 98 -13.70 14.10 0.09
N VAL A 99 -13.19 14.37 1.30
CA VAL A 99 -12.74 15.72 1.67
C VAL A 99 -11.61 16.19 0.76
N ALA A 100 -10.67 15.30 0.42
CA ALA A 100 -9.61 15.61 -0.53
C ALA A 100 -10.17 16.04 -1.91
N ALA A 101 -11.20 15.34 -2.42
CA ALA A 101 -11.82 15.66 -3.70
C ALA A 101 -12.49 17.05 -3.73
N PHE A 102 -12.94 17.57 -2.60
CA PHE A 102 -13.59 18.87 -2.47
C PHE A 102 -12.71 19.92 -1.76
N ALA A 103 -11.40 19.67 -1.64
CA ALA A 103 -10.50 20.57 -0.96
C ALA A 103 -10.38 21.93 -1.68
N PRO A 104 -10.75 23.06 -1.06
CA PRO A 104 -10.68 24.37 -1.68
C PRO A 104 -9.27 24.99 -1.62
N THR A 105 -8.40 24.49 -0.74
CA THR A 105 -7.03 24.95 -0.56
C THR A 105 -6.06 23.79 -0.41
N LEU A 106 -4.77 24.06 -0.63
CA LEU A 106 -3.71 23.06 -0.44
C LEU A 106 -3.69 22.53 1.00
N GLU A 107 -3.85 23.40 2.00
CA GLU A 107 -3.85 22.99 3.42
C GLU A 107 -4.98 22.02 3.74
N THR A 108 -6.16 22.28 3.18
CA THR A 108 -7.31 21.35 3.33
C THR A 108 -7.01 20.01 2.66
N LEU A 109 -6.40 20.03 1.47
CA LEU A 109 -6.00 18.82 0.78
C LEU A 109 -4.94 18.04 1.59
N VAL A 110 -3.91 18.72 2.09
CA VAL A 110 -2.86 18.12 2.93
C VAL A 110 -3.46 17.49 4.20
N ALA A 111 -4.36 18.20 4.90
CA ALA A 111 -5.05 17.66 6.08
C ALA A 111 -5.90 16.43 5.75
N ALA A 112 -6.65 16.48 4.64
CA ALA A 112 -7.47 15.36 4.18
C ALA A 112 -6.62 14.13 3.80
N ARG A 113 -5.45 14.35 3.18
CA ARG A 113 -4.51 13.28 2.85
C ARG A 113 -3.92 12.65 4.11
N PHE A 114 -3.53 13.44 5.11
CA PHE A 114 -3.09 12.92 6.39
C PHE A 114 -4.16 12.03 7.03
N LEU A 115 -5.41 12.50 7.08
CA LEU A 115 -6.54 11.72 7.62
C LEU A 115 -6.79 10.42 6.84
N ALA A 116 -6.71 10.46 5.51
CA ALA A 116 -6.85 9.28 4.67
C ALA A 116 -5.72 8.25 4.86
N GLY A 117 -4.52 8.70 5.24
CA GLY A 117 -3.36 7.84 5.53
C GLY A 117 -3.47 7.08 6.85
N ILE A 118 -4.09 7.67 7.87
CA ILE A 118 -4.19 7.09 9.23
C ILE A 118 -4.67 5.62 9.24
N PRO A 119 -5.74 5.23 8.53
CA PRO A 119 -6.26 3.86 8.56
C PRO A 119 -5.43 2.83 7.79
N HIS A 120 -4.52 3.24 6.90
CA HIS A 120 -3.83 2.38 5.94
C HIS A 120 -3.19 1.14 6.59
N GLY A 121 -2.21 1.33 7.47
CA GLY A 121 -1.47 0.21 8.07
C GLY A 121 -2.34 -0.66 8.96
N ALA A 122 -3.21 -0.06 9.76
CA ALA A 122 -4.14 -0.77 10.62
C ALA A 122 -5.16 -1.60 9.81
N TYR A 123 -5.62 -1.08 8.68
CA TYR A 123 -6.53 -1.81 7.80
C TYR A 123 -5.90 -3.12 7.30
N PHE A 124 -4.70 -3.07 6.72
CA PHE A 124 -4.04 -4.28 6.22
C PHE A 124 -3.76 -5.30 7.34
N GLY A 125 -3.34 -4.83 8.51
CA GLY A 125 -3.15 -5.71 9.67
C GLY A 125 -4.42 -6.43 10.08
N VAL A 126 -5.52 -5.69 10.28
CA VAL A 126 -6.80 -6.26 10.72
C VAL A 126 -7.46 -7.09 9.64
N ALA A 127 -7.43 -6.65 8.37
CA ALA A 127 -7.99 -7.38 7.24
C ALA A 127 -7.29 -8.73 7.03
N SER A 128 -5.96 -8.76 7.14
CA SER A 128 -5.17 -9.99 7.07
C SER A 128 -5.53 -10.97 8.19
N LEU A 129 -5.68 -10.49 9.42
CA LEU A 129 -6.10 -11.33 10.56
C LEU A 129 -7.51 -11.89 10.36
N VAL A 130 -8.46 -11.08 9.90
CA VAL A 130 -9.83 -11.52 9.60
C VAL A 130 -9.84 -12.54 8.48
N ALA A 131 -9.14 -12.29 7.37
CA ALA A 131 -9.05 -13.22 6.25
C ALA A 131 -8.45 -14.57 6.68
N ALA A 132 -7.36 -14.55 7.44
CA ALA A 132 -6.73 -15.75 7.96
C ALA A 132 -7.68 -16.54 8.88
N SER A 133 -8.44 -15.86 9.76
CA SER A 133 -9.39 -16.50 10.68
C SER A 133 -10.58 -17.15 9.95
N LEU A 134 -10.99 -16.62 8.80
CA LEU A 134 -12.09 -17.16 8.00
C LEU A 134 -11.68 -18.34 7.10
N ALA A 135 -10.42 -18.43 6.74
CA ALA A 135 -9.94 -19.39 5.72
C ALA A 135 -9.78 -20.83 6.22
N GLY A 136 -9.81 -21.08 7.51
CA GLY A 136 -9.58 -22.39 8.09
C GLY A 136 -8.12 -22.86 8.04
N ALA A 137 -7.87 -24.02 8.64
CA ALA A 137 -6.51 -24.59 8.76
C ALA A 137 -5.87 -24.82 7.38
N GLY A 138 -4.59 -24.45 7.23
CA GLY A 138 -3.80 -24.66 6.01
C GLY A 138 -4.08 -23.68 4.84
N LYS A 139 -5.08 -22.80 4.95
CA LYS A 139 -5.41 -21.82 3.88
C LYS A 139 -5.19 -20.36 4.29
N GLN A 140 -4.71 -20.12 5.49
CA GLN A 140 -4.56 -18.78 6.09
C GLN A 140 -3.62 -17.88 5.29
N ALA A 141 -2.43 -18.37 4.93
CA ALA A 141 -1.47 -17.61 4.14
C ALA A 141 -2.04 -17.21 2.76
N ARG A 142 -2.79 -18.12 2.12
CA ARG A 142 -3.45 -17.83 0.85
C ARG A 142 -4.51 -16.73 0.99
N ALA A 143 -5.28 -16.74 2.07
CA ALA A 143 -6.29 -15.71 2.33
C ALA A 143 -5.67 -14.32 2.56
N VAL A 144 -4.58 -14.26 3.33
CA VAL A 144 -3.80 -13.03 3.52
C VAL A 144 -3.24 -12.52 2.18
N ALA A 145 -2.65 -13.42 1.39
CA ALA A 145 -2.13 -13.06 0.07
C ALA A 145 -3.23 -12.50 -0.86
N GLN A 146 -4.46 -13.02 -0.80
CA GLN A 146 -5.59 -12.49 -1.57
C GLN A 146 -5.99 -11.07 -1.15
N VAL A 147 -5.93 -10.74 0.14
CA VAL A 147 -6.17 -9.36 0.61
C VAL A 147 -5.09 -8.42 0.08
N LEU A 148 -3.82 -8.81 0.17
CA LEU A 148 -2.68 -8.02 -0.32
C LEU A 148 -2.64 -7.92 -1.85
N LEU A 149 -3.24 -8.88 -2.56
CA LEU A 149 -3.37 -8.81 -4.02
C LEU A 149 -4.15 -7.57 -4.47
N GLY A 150 -5.08 -7.05 -3.64
CA GLY A 150 -5.76 -5.79 -3.90
C GLY A 150 -4.79 -4.65 -4.18
N LEU A 151 -3.71 -4.52 -3.40
CA LEU A 151 -2.66 -3.52 -3.61
C LEU A 151 -1.93 -3.72 -4.95
N SER A 152 -1.62 -4.96 -5.32
CA SER A 152 -0.96 -5.26 -6.60
C SER A 152 -1.84 -4.90 -7.79
N VAL A 153 -3.14 -5.25 -7.73
CA VAL A 153 -4.13 -4.89 -8.76
C VAL A 153 -4.30 -3.38 -8.84
N ALA A 154 -4.27 -2.67 -7.70
CA ALA A 154 -4.30 -1.21 -7.67
C ALA A 154 -3.16 -0.61 -8.49
N ASN A 155 -1.94 -1.10 -8.33
CA ASN A 155 -0.77 -0.56 -9.05
C ASN A 155 -0.81 -0.83 -10.56
N VAL A 156 -1.34 -1.99 -10.99
CA VAL A 156 -1.38 -2.36 -12.42
C VAL A 156 -2.56 -1.70 -13.16
N ILE A 157 -3.72 -1.58 -12.51
CA ILE A 157 -4.96 -1.14 -13.14
C ILE A 157 -5.51 0.13 -12.48
N GLY A 158 -5.59 0.14 -11.16
CA GLY A 158 -6.27 1.20 -10.41
C GLY A 158 -5.59 2.56 -10.53
N VAL A 159 -4.27 2.61 -10.38
CA VAL A 159 -3.47 3.84 -10.48
C VAL A 159 -3.51 4.41 -11.90
N PRO A 160 -3.26 3.62 -12.96
CA PRO A 160 -3.43 4.09 -14.33
C PRO A 160 -4.83 4.65 -14.63
N MET A 161 -5.87 3.95 -14.19
CA MET A 161 -7.26 4.40 -14.39
C MET A 161 -7.56 5.68 -13.61
N ALA A 162 -7.11 5.80 -12.37
CA ALA A 162 -7.29 6.99 -11.56
C ALA A 162 -6.53 8.20 -12.15
N THR A 163 -5.33 7.98 -12.67
CA THR A 163 -4.54 9.02 -13.35
C THR A 163 -5.25 9.45 -14.63
N TRP A 164 -5.70 8.51 -15.46
CA TRP A 164 -6.48 8.83 -16.66
C TRP A 164 -7.76 9.61 -16.33
N LEU A 165 -8.51 9.19 -15.33
CA LEU A 165 -9.72 9.87 -14.88
C LEU A 165 -9.41 11.28 -14.36
N GLY A 166 -8.34 11.43 -13.60
CA GLY A 166 -7.91 12.72 -13.05
C GLY A 166 -7.41 13.70 -14.14
N GLU A 167 -6.81 13.19 -15.21
CA GLU A 167 -6.43 14.02 -16.36
C GLU A 167 -7.63 14.41 -17.22
N ALA A 168 -8.61 13.52 -17.39
CA ALA A 168 -9.79 13.75 -18.21
C ALA A 168 -10.85 14.63 -17.52
N ALA A 169 -11.02 14.52 -16.19
CA ALA A 169 -12.10 15.16 -15.43
C ALA A 169 -11.63 15.95 -14.20
N GLY A 170 -10.34 16.25 -14.11
CA GLY A 170 -9.72 16.91 -12.97
C GLY A 170 -9.28 15.93 -11.87
N TRP A 171 -8.15 16.24 -11.19
CA TRP A 171 -7.57 15.37 -10.16
C TRP A 171 -8.54 15.02 -9.02
N GLN A 172 -9.53 15.88 -8.76
CA GLN A 172 -10.60 15.67 -7.78
C GLN A 172 -11.40 14.39 -8.05
N SER A 173 -11.63 14.09 -9.33
CA SER A 173 -12.39 12.91 -9.76
C SER A 173 -11.72 11.60 -9.36
N ALA A 174 -10.40 11.54 -9.36
CA ALA A 174 -9.64 10.38 -8.90
C ALA A 174 -9.85 10.13 -7.40
N PHE A 175 -9.77 11.17 -6.56
CA PHE A 175 -10.03 11.03 -5.12
C PHE A 175 -11.50 10.70 -4.84
N LEU A 176 -12.43 11.25 -5.59
CA LEU A 176 -13.85 10.90 -5.46
C LEU A 176 -14.10 9.44 -5.84
N ALA A 177 -13.49 8.94 -6.92
CA ALA A 177 -13.59 7.52 -7.31
C ALA A 177 -13.04 6.60 -6.20
N VAL A 178 -11.91 6.97 -5.57
CA VAL A 178 -11.38 6.25 -4.41
C VAL A 178 -12.34 6.32 -3.23
N GLY A 179 -12.96 7.46 -2.98
CA GLY A 179 -14.02 7.61 -1.97
C GLY A 179 -15.20 6.66 -2.21
N VAL A 180 -15.65 6.52 -3.46
CA VAL A 180 -16.70 5.57 -3.86
C VAL A 180 -16.26 4.13 -3.61
N ILE A 181 -15.02 3.76 -3.96
CA ILE A 181 -14.47 2.43 -3.67
C ILE A 181 -14.42 2.17 -2.17
N GLY A 182 -14.01 3.16 -1.38
CA GLY A 182 -14.01 3.08 0.09
C GLY A 182 -15.41 2.85 0.66
N ALA A 183 -16.41 3.61 0.21
CA ALA A 183 -17.81 3.45 0.60
C ALA A 183 -18.35 2.07 0.20
N ALA A 184 -18.07 1.62 -1.02
CA ALA A 184 -18.43 0.27 -1.48
C ALA A 184 -17.78 -0.81 -0.60
N THR A 185 -16.53 -0.60 -0.17
CA THR A 185 -15.85 -1.51 0.76
C THR A 185 -16.53 -1.56 2.13
N VAL A 186 -16.94 -0.41 2.69
CA VAL A 186 -17.70 -0.37 3.96
C VAL A 186 -18.99 -1.17 3.83
N ILE A 187 -19.74 -0.98 2.74
CA ILE A 187 -20.99 -1.72 2.49
C ILE A 187 -20.69 -3.22 2.32
N ALA A 188 -19.68 -3.57 1.55
CA ALA A 188 -19.28 -4.96 1.35
C ALA A 188 -18.89 -5.64 2.68
N ILE A 189 -18.10 -4.97 3.53
CA ILE A 189 -17.73 -5.48 4.86
C ILE A 189 -19.01 -5.68 5.70
N LEU A 190 -19.91 -4.70 5.68
CA LEU A 190 -21.19 -4.78 6.42
C LEU A 190 -22.06 -5.96 6.01
N VAL A 191 -22.07 -6.31 4.72
CA VAL A 191 -22.95 -7.36 4.19
C VAL A 191 -22.33 -8.75 4.28
N VAL A 192 -21.04 -8.89 3.91
CA VAL A 192 -20.45 -10.22 3.70
C VAL A 192 -19.43 -10.65 4.74
N VAL A 193 -18.76 -9.72 5.45
CA VAL A 193 -17.75 -10.08 6.44
C VAL A 193 -18.39 -10.46 7.76
N PRO A 194 -18.30 -11.72 8.21
CA PRO A 194 -18.82 -12.12 9.51
C PRO A 194 -17.94 -11.58 10.64
N GLU A 195 -18.50 -11.44 11.84
CA GLU A 195 -17.71 -11.13 13.03
C GLU A 195 -16.85 -12.35 13.39
N PRO A 196 -15.52 -12.25 13.46
CA PRO A 196 -14.67 -13.35 13.87
C PRO A 196 -14.94 -13.74 15.33
N THR A 197 -15.14 -15.02 15.59
CA THR A 197 -15.45 -15.55 16.94
C THR A 197 -14.20 -15.63 17.83
N VAL A 198 -13.01 -15.57 17.27
CA VAL A 198 -11.74 -15.66 18.01
C VAL A 198 -11.10 -14.28 18.07
N GLY A 199 -11.12 -13.66 19.23
CA GLY A 199 -10.37 -12.46 19.52
C GLY A 199 -8.88 -12.78 19.65
N VAL A 200 -8.11 -12.58 18.59
CA VAL A 200 -6.64 -12.50 18.72
C VAL A 200 -6.37 -11.21 19.51
N VAL A 201 -6.08 -11.34 20.79
CA VAL A 201 -5.65 -10.21 21.62
C VAL A 201 -4.22 -9.88 21.20
N VAL A 202 -4.08 -8.88 20.33
CA VAL A 202 -2.78 -8.30 20.01
C VAL A 202 -2.32 -7.54 21.26
N ARG A 203 -1.22 -7.99 21.86
CA ARG A 203 -0.61 -7.28 23.00
C ARG A 203 0.23 -6.13 22.47
N ALA A 204 -0.42 -4.99 22.24
CA ALA A 204 0.20 -3.78 21.70
C ALA A 204 1.54 -3.41 22.38
N ARG A 205 1.68 -3.68 23.69
CA ARG A 205 2.91 -3.44 24.45
C ARG A 205 4.07 -4.34 23.97
N GLU A 206 3.80 -5.57 23.59
CA GLU A 206 4.83 -6.52 23.10
C GLU A 206 5.27 -6.13 21.68
N GLU A 207 4.34 -5.68 20.84
CA GLU A 207 4.66 -5.17 19.50
C GLU A 207 5.51 -3.89 19.56
N LEU A 208 5.15 -2.95 20.44
CA LEU A 208 5.94 -1.74 20.64
C LEU A 208 7.34 -2.04 21.22
N ALA A 209 7.44 -3.03 22.14
CA ALA A 209 8.72 -3.46 22.67
C ALA A 209 9.62 -4.10 21.59
N ALA A 210 9.04 -4.76 20.59
CA ALA A 210 9.79 -5.30 19.47
C ALA A 210 10.46 -4.20 18.62
N LEU A 211 9.87 -3.02 18.52
CA LEU A 211 10.46 -1.87 17.81
C LEU A 211 11.76 -1.38 18.42
N ALA A 212 12.00 -1.61 19.73
CA ALA A 212 13.25 -1.24 20.39
C ALA A 212 14.43 -2.19 20.09
N ARG A 213 14.20 -3.30 19.37
CA ARG A 213 15.26 -4.27 19.05
C ARG A 213 16.16 -3.76 17.93
N PRO A 214 17.51 -3.79 18.08
CA PRO A 214 18.43 -3.27 17.06
C PRO A 214 18.23 -3.90 15.67
N GLN A 215 17.95 -5.21 15.59
CA GLN A 215 17.71 -5.91 14.32
C GLN A 215 16.43 -5.47 13.64
N VAL A 216 15.39 -5.15 14.41
CA VAL A 216 14.13 -4.59 13.90
C VAL A 216 14.38 -3.20 13.37
N LEU A 217 15.05 -2.34 14.14
CA LEU A 217 15.41 -0.97 13.72
C LEU A 217 16.30 -0.97 12.47
N ALA A 218 17.31 -1.86 12.40
CA ALA A 218 18.15 -2.00 11.21
C ALA A 218 17.31 -2.43 9.98
N THR A 219 16.36 -3.36 10.15
CA THR A 219 15.47 -3.81 9.06
C THR A 219 14.56 -2.66 8.59
N LEU A 220 14.01 -1.89 9.53
CA LEU A 220 13.20 -0.70 9.21
C LEU A 220 14.03 0.37 8.50
N ALA A 221 15.29 0.59 8.92
CA ALA A 221 16.19 1.54 8.27
C ALA A 221 16.50 1.14 6.82
N VAL A 222 16.77 -0.15 6.55
CA VAL A 222 16.94 -0.67 5.19
C VAL A 222 15.69 -0.43 4.34
N GLY A 223 14.51 -0.68 4.91
CA GLY A 223 13.25 -0.39 4.24
C GLY A 223 13.06 1.11 3.97
N ALA A 224 13.32 1.96 4.97
CA ALA A 224 13.17 3.41 4.84
C ALA A 224 14.08 4.00 3.74
N VAL A 225 15.35 3.58 3.70
CA VAL A 225 16.31 4.06 2.68
C VAL A 225 15.95 3.51 1.30
N GLY A 226 15.64 2.21 1.19
CA GLY A 226 15.29 1.58 -0.08
C GLY A 226 14.01 2.17 -0.67
N PHE A 227 12.93 2.19 0.09
CA PHE A 227 11.68 2.80 -0.37
C PHE A 227 11.82 4.30 -0.58
N GLY A 228 12.61 5.01 0.23
CA GLY A 228 12.90 6.42 0.05
C GLY A 228 13.49 6.71 -1.34
N GLY A 229 14.45 5.92 -1.80
CA GLY A 229 15.02 6.02 -3.14
C GLY A 229 13.99 5.76 -4.26
N MET A 230 13.19 4.70 -4.12
CA MET A 230 12.12 4.38 -5.06
C MET A 230 11.06 5.50 -5.13
N PHE A 231 10.58 5.96 -3.97
CA PHE A 231 9.57 7.01 -3.90
C PHE A 231 10.09 8.38 -4.36
N ALA A 232 11.39 8.67 -4.21
CA ALA A 232 11.99 9.88 -4.75
C ALA A 232 11.82 9.97 -6.28
N ILE A 233 12.01 8.86 -6.99
CA ILE A 233 11.77 8.79 -8.45
C ILE A 233 10.27 8.83 -8.73
N TYR A 234 9.48 8.00 -8.05
CA TYR A 234 8.08 7.82 -8.38
C TYR A 234 7.22 9.05 -8.05
N THR A 235 7.56 9.81 -7.01
CA THR A 235 6.84 11.04 -6.65
C THR A 235 6.83 12.06 -7.80
N TYR A 236 7.94 12.18 -8.52
CA TYR A 236 8.07 13.11 -9.64
C TYR A 236 8.04 12.42 -11.00
N ILE A 237 7.38 11.27 -11.07
CA ILE A 237 7.41 10.41 -12.26
C ILE A 237 6.80 11.11 -13.48
N GLN A 238 5.74 11.90 -13.30
CA GLN A 238 5.09 12.61 -14.39
C GLN A 238 6.04 13.63 -15.02
N TRP A 239 6.71 14.44 -14.19
CA TRP A 239 7.72 15.38 -14.67
C TRP A 239 8.87 14.65 -15.37
N THR A 240 9.41 13.60 -14.78
CA THR A 240 10.52 12.84 -15.35
C THR A 240 10.16 12.24 -16.71
N MET A 241 8.96 11.66 -16.86
CA MET A 241 8.56 11.01 -18.10
C MET A 241 8.15 12.01 -19.20
N VAL A 242 7.49 13.10 -18.82
CA VAL A 242 7.00 14.08 -19.81
C VAL A 242 8.10 15.08 -20.19
N ASP A 243 8.68 15.75 -19.19
CA ASP A 243 9.56 16.89 -19.45
C ASP A 243 11.04 16.47 -19.69
N VAL A 244 11.49 15.35 -19.10
CA VAL A 244 12.87 14.86 -19.27
C VAL A 244 12.94 13.80 -20.37
N ALA A 245 12.10 12.77 -20.32
CA ALA A 245 12.11 11.69 -21.30
C ALA A 245 11.38 12.04 -22.60
N GLY A 246 10.56 13.10 -22.63
CA GLY A 246 9.80 13.52 -23.82
C GLY A 246 8.64 12.60 -24.18
N ILE A 247 8.07 11.88 -23.22
CA ILE A 247 6.89 11.03 -23.42
C ILE A 247 5.64 11.92 -23.41
N ASP A 248 4.76 11.74 -24.40
CA ASP A 248 3.48 12.45 -24.41
C ASP A 248 2.64 12.13 -23.16
N ARG A 249 2.03 13.17 -22.57
CA ARG A 249 1.26 13.05 -21.31
C ARG A 249 0.15 12.00 -21.40
N SER A 250 -0.46 11.82 -22.56
CA SER A 250 -1.52 10.82 -22.77
C SER A 250 -1.08 9.38 -22.54
N TRP A 251 0.25 9.09 -22.59
CA TRP A 251 0.80 7.77 -22.30
C TRP A 251 1.04 7.52 -20.81
N MET A 252 0.90 8.53 -19.93
CA MET A 252 1.18 8.37 -18.50
C MET A 252 0.43 7.22 -17.84
N PRO A 253 -0.86 6.96 -18.13
CA PRO A 253 -1.53 5.78 -17.58
C PRO A 253 -0.84 4.46 -17.94
N ALA A 254 -0.38 4.32 -19.20
CA ALA A 254 0.34 3.12 -19.65
C ALA A 254 1.73 2.99 -18.99
N VAL A 255 2.45 4.11 -18.84
CA VAL A 255 3.73 4.17 -18.13
C VAL A 255 3.59 3.72 -16.68
N LEU A 256 2.56 4.19 -16.00
CA LEU A 256 2.28 3.78 -14.61
C LEU A 256 1.87 2.30 -14.51
N ALA A 257 1.15 1.77 -15.51
CA ALA A 257 0.86 0.34 -15.60
C ALA A 257 2.14 -0.51 -15.72
N VAL A 258 3.11 -0.06 -16.52
CA VAL A 258 4.42 -0.72 -16.66
C VAL A 258 5.16 -0.74 -15.31
N TYR A 259 5.14 0.35 -14.56
CA TYR A 259 5.68 0.39 -13.21
C TYR A 259 4.98 -0.61 -12.28
N GLY A 260 3.64 -0.65 -12.30
CA GLY A 260 2.84 -1.60 -11.53
C GLY A 260 3.18 -3.06 -11.88
N LEU A 261 3.37 -3.39 -13.16
CA LEU A 261 3.84 -4.71 -13.59
C LEU A 261 5.23 -5.02 -13.04
N GLY A 262 6.14 -4.03 -13.02
CA GLY A 262 7.43 -4.13 -12.37
C GLY A 262 7.30 -4.48 -10.89
N MET A 263 6.40 -3.81 -10.16
CA MET A 263 6.14 -4.10 -8.75
C MET A 263 5.65 -5.54 -8.53
N VAL A 264 4.76 -6.05 -9.38
CA VAL A 264 4.28 -7.44 -9.30
C VAL A 264 5.43 -8.42 -9.53
N ALA A 265 6.23 -8.20 -10.58
CA ALA A 265 7.41 -9.03 -10.86
C ALA A 265 8.40 -8.99 -9.69
N GLY A 266 8.63 -7.82 -9.11
CA GLY A 266 9.49 -7.62 -7.96
C GLY A 266 9.04 -8.40 -6.73
N ASN A 267 7.76 -8.34 -6.37
CA ASN A 267 7.22 -9.09 -5.25
C ASN A 267 7.42 -10.61 -5.42
N ILE A 268 7.21 -11.13 -6.62
CA ILE A 268 7.42 -12.57 -6.92
C ILE A 268 8.91 -12.92 -6.80
N LEU A 269 9.79 -12.18 -7.45
CA LEU A 269 11.23 -12.42 -7.43
C LEU A 269 11.81 -12.27 -6.03
N GLY A 270 11.38 -11.24 -5.29
CA GLY A 270 11.80 -10.99 -3.92
C GLY A 270 11.43 -12.13 -2.97
N GLY A 271 10.23 -12.70 -3.13
CA GLY A 271 9.81 -13.89 -2.38
C GLY A 271 10.72 -15.08 -2.66
N ILE A 272 10.96 -15.41 -3.93
CA ILE A 272 11.84 -16.53 -4.34
C ILE A 272 13.27 -16.34 -3.82
N ILE A 273 13.79 -15.11 -3.85
CA ILE A 273 15.15 -14.80 -3.38
C ILE A 273 15.21 -14.92 -1.86
N ALA A 274 14.22 -14.39 -1.14
CA ALA A 274 14.16 -14.43 0.33
C ALA A 274 14.05 -15.88 0.86
N ASP A 275 13.34 -16.75 0.15
CA ASP A 275 13.19 -18.16 0.52
C ASP A 275 14.51 -18.94 0.39
N ARG A 276 15.42 -18.52 -0.51
CA ARG A 276 16.73 -19.19 -0.70
C ARG A 276 17.75 -18.78 0.36
N ASP A 277 17.95 -17.48 0.53
CA ASP A 277 18.85 -16.90 1.54
C ASP A 277 18.38 -15.48 1.85
N LEU A 278 17.79 -15.28 3.01
CA LEU A 278 17.15 -14.02 3.39
C LEU A 278 18.13 -12.84 3.44
N ASP A 279 19.27 -13.01 4.10
CA ASP A 279 20.19 -11.90 4.36
C ASP A 279 21.00 -11.55 3.10
N ARG A 280 21.50 -12.54 2.38
CA ARG A 280 22.21 -12.34 1.09
C ARG A 280 21.25 -11.83 0.02
N GLY A 281 20.02 -12.34 0.01
CA GLY A 281 18.96 -11.90 -0.90
C GLY A 281 18.62 -10.43 -0.73
N LEU A 282 18.43 -9.97 0.50
CA LEU A 282 18.20 -8.55 0.78
C LEU A 282 19.38 -7.67 0.37
N LEU A 283 20.61 -8.11 0.64
CA LEU A 283 21.81 -7.38 0.22
C LEU A 283 21.90 -7.29 -1.31
N LEU A 284 21.66 -8.41 -2.02
CA LEU A 284 21.67 -8.44 -3.49
C LEU A 284 20.63 -7.47 -4.06
N ILE A 285 19.37 -7.54 -3.57
CA ILE A 285 18.29 -6.69 -4.05
C ILE A 285 18.61 -5.22 -3.78
N ALA A 286 19.09 -4.87 -2.58
CA ALA A 286 19.47 -3.50 -2.25
C ALA A 286 20.61 -2.98 -3.13
N THR A 287 21.61 -3.81 -3.42
CA THR A 287 22.72 -3.46 -4.32
C THR A 287 22.24 -3.24 -5.75
N VAL A 288 21.44 -4.17 -6.30
CA VAL A 288 20.88 -4.05 -7.66
C VAL A 288 19.99 -2.82 -7.76
N MET A 289 19.15 -2.57 -6.74
CA MET A 289 18.31 -1.37 -6.68
C MET A 289 19.14 -0.09 -6.71
N THR A 290 20.21 -0.01 -5.93
CA THR A 290 21.10 1.16 -5.92
C THR A 290 21.70 1.42 -7.32
N VAL A 291 22.15 0.35 -8.00
CA VAL A 291 22.66 0.46 -9.37
C VAL A 291 21.58 0.93 -10.34
N ILE A 292 20.37 0.37 -10.25
CA ILE A 292 19.26 0.76 -11.13
C ILE A 292 18.83 2.21 -10.88
N LEU A 293 18.75 2.66 -9.62
CA LEU A 293 18.44 4.05 -9.30
C LEU A 293 19.50 5.01 -9.87
N ALA A 294 20.78 4.65 -9.78
CA ALA A 294 21.87 5.44 -10.36
C ALA A 294 21.80 5.47 -11.90
N LEU A 295 21.58 4.34 -12.53
CA LEU A 295 21.45 4.24 -14.00
C LEU A 295 20.19 4.95 -14.51
N PHE A 296 19.14 5.01 -13.72
CA PHE A 296 17.90 5.70 -14.08
C PHE A 296 18.13 7.21 -14.34
N ALA A 297 19.07 7.83 -13.64
CA ALA A 297 19.43 9.23 -13.87
C ALA A 297 19.87 9.50 -15.33
N VAL A 298 20.53 8.54 -15.96
CA VAL A 298 20.91 8.62 -17.38
C VAL A 298 19.81 8.08 -18.28
N ALA A 299 19.18 6.97 -17.89
CA ALA A 299 18.13 6.31 -18.67
C ALA A 299 16.88 7.21 -18.87
N ALA A 300 16.61 8.12 -17.92
CA ALA A 300 15.48 9.03 -17.96
C ALA A 300 15.49 10.03 -19.13
N HIS A 301 16.61 10.21 -19.83
CA HIS A 301 16.72 11.17 -20.93
C HIS A 301 16.23 10.64 -22.30
N HIS A 302 15.80 9.39 -22.39
CA HIS A 302 15.27 8.82 -23.62
C HIS A 302 14.01 7.97 -23.31
N PRO A 303 12.93 8.10 -24.09
CA PRO A 303 11.63 7.48 -23.77
C PRO A 303 11.71 5.98 -23.50
N ALA A 304 12.37 5.21 -24.38
CA ALA A 304 12.45 3.76 -24.26
C ALA A 304 13.21 3.31 -23.01
N THR A 305 14.38 3.92 -22.75
CA THR A 305 15.20 3.59 -21.57
C THR A 305 14.57 4.07 -20.26
N ALA A 306 13.83 5.18 -20.29
CA ALA A 306 13.07 5.69 -19.15
C ALA A 306 11.97 4.70 -18.72
N VAL A 307 11.19 4.16 -19.67
CA VAL A 307 10.12 3.18 -19.40
C VAL A 307 10.72 1.85 -18.89
N ILE A 308 11.80 1.36 -19.51
CA ILE A 308 12.50 0.15 -19.04
C ILE A 308 13.08 0.38 -17.64
N GLY A 309 13.72 1.51 -17.41
CA GLY A 309 14.28 1.89 -16.12
C GLY A 309 13.21 1.96 -15.04
N LEU A 310 12.05 2.55 -15.36
CA LEU A 310 10.91 2.62 -14.44
C LEU A 310 10.38 1.23 -14.06
N PHE A 311 10.25 0.32 -15.03
CA PHE A 311 9.90 -1.08 -14.76
C PHE A 311 10.89 -1.71 -13.76
N LEU A 312 12.18 -1.52 -13.97
CA LEU A 312 13.24 -2.06 -13.11
C LEU A 312 13.24 -1.40 -11.72
N VAL A 313 12.94 -0.11 -11.60
CA VAL A 313 12.75 0.58 -10.31
C VAL A 313 11.58 -0.04 -9.54
N GLY A 314 10.44 -0.25 -10.18
CA GLY A 314 9.30 -0.94 -9.59
C GLY A 314 9.64 -2.37 -9.16
N THR A 315 10.36 -3.10 -10.02
CA THR A 315 10.79 -4.49 -9.75
C THR A 315 11.71 -4.56 -8.53
N THR A 316 12.76 -3.77 -8.50
CA THR A 316 13.76 -3.85 -7.40
C THR A 316 13.23 -3.30 -6.10
N GLY A 317 12.44 -2.21 -6.13
CA GLY A 317 11.80 -1.65 -4.93
C GLY A 317 10.86 -2.65 -4.27
N SER A 318 9.96 -3.25 -5.06
CA SER A 318 8.99 -4.23 -4.53
C SER A 318 9.62 -5.56 -4.14
N ALA A 319 10.76 -5.93 -4.71
CA ALA A 319 11.49 -7.15 -4.33
C ALA A 319 12.02 -7.11 -2.89
N LEU A 320 12.21 -5.92 -2.30
CA LEU A 320 12.60 -5.79 -0.89
C LEU A 320 11.49 -6.22 0.07
N VAL A 321 10.21 -6.09 -0.31
CA VAL A 321 9.05 -6.24 0.59
C VAL A 321 9.00 -7.62 1.27
N PRO A 322 9.00 -8.75 0.55
CA PRO A 322 8.90 -10.08 1.17
C PRO A 322 10.06 -10.37 2.13
N GLY A 323 11.28 -9.99 1.73
CA GLY A 323 12.48 -10.19 2.55
C GLY A 323 12.44 -9.37 3.84
N LEU A 324 12.08 -8.08 3.76
CA LEU A 324 11.98 -7.21 4.93
C LEU A 324 10.88 -7.69 5.88
N GLN A 325 9.71 -8.08 5.37
CA GLN A 325 8.63 -8.63 6.19
C GLN A 325 9.04 -9.93 6.90
N THR A 326 9.68 -10.85 6.19
CA THR A 326 10.19 -12.10 6.76
C THR A 326 11.22 -11.84 7.84
N ARG A 327 12.13 -10.88 7.62
CA ARG A 327 13.15 -10.49 8.59
C ARG A 327 12.53 -9.84 9.82
N LEU A 328 11.55 -8.95 9.66
CA LEU A 328 10.81 -8.35 10.78
C LEU A 328 10.11 -9.41 11.62
N MET A 329 9.39 -10.35 11.01
CA MET A 329 8.74 -11.46 11.73
C MET A 329 9.74 -12.32 12.49
N ARG A 330 10.90 -12.64 11.89
CA ARG A 330 11.98 -13.43 12.51
C ARG A 330 12.52 -12.78 13.77
N TYR A 331 12.71 -11.45 13.76
CA TYR A 331 13.32 -10.73 14.88
C TYR A 331 12.28 -10.17 15.86
N ALA A 332 11.06 -9.88 15.44
CA ALA A 332 9.97 -9.51 16.34
C ALA A 332 9.47 -10.70 17.18
N GLY A 333 9.41 -11.92 16.59
CA GLY A 333 8.92 -13.14 17.27
C GLY A 333 9.91 -13.83 18.23
N ARG A 334 11.20 -13.48 18.26
CA ARG A 334 12.23 -14.13 19.11
C ARG A 334 12.16 -13.80 20.61
N GLY A 335 11.01 -13.41 21.12
CA GLY A 335 10.77 -13.11 22.52
C GLY A 335 9.78 -14.05 23.22
N GLN A 336 9.43 -15.16 22.56
CA GLN A 336 8.62 -16.25 23.15
C GLN A 336 9.46 -17.50 23.40
#